data_1f5df0387b788970b1d537af21813173
#
_entry.id   1f5df0387b788970b1d537af21813173
#
_cell.length_a   1.000
_cell.length_b   1.000
_cell.length_c   1.000
_cell.angle_alpha   90.00
_cell.angle_beta   90.00
_cell.angle_gamma   90.00
#
_symmetry.space_group_name_H-M   'P 1'
#
loop_
_entity.id
_entity.type
_entity.pdbx_description
1 polymer ?
#
loop_
_entity_poly.entity_id
_entity_poly.type
_entity_poly.pdbx_seq_one_letter_code
_entity_poly.pdbx_strand_id
1 'polypeptide(L)'
;MTTQILSPAQSSLQLELAPEREVAFDEVPSYASMLAAYHRAHAPELRAMIADLKLDAESYVLDMACGAGTYTNWLAEELGAKGKVIGVDLSAAYLSQAQSTAAQTGNARQISFLSGDIGALPFEDHTFDLVWCAQSLYSLPSPQGTLRELHRVTRPGGKVVVFENDVFHQVILPWPPMLELAVRQAQLQSLAESSPGASKFFISRQFCSIFTTAGFSECKIKPYTAVRHAPLGADEHRFITDYLADLKSRAQLYLDPLMQSWFDQLVDPDSPMYMLNCPDFFVTYIDLVAYGTK
;
A
#
# COMPACT_ATOMS: atom_id res chain seq x y z
N MET A 1 -2.60 -16.54 -41.71
CA MET A 1 -3.17 -16.83 -40.36
C MET A 1 -3.12 -15.54 -39.59
N THR A 2 -4.24 -14.86 -39.48
CA THR A 2 -4.35 -13.53 -38.88
C THR A 2 -4.66 -13.69 -37.41
N THR A 3 -3.72 -13.34 -36.55
CA THR A 3 -3.89 -13.37 -35.10
C THR A 3 -4.81 -12.21 -34.67
N GLN A 4 -6.03 -12.53 -34.28
CA GLN A 4 -6.96 -11.56 -33.71
C GLN A 4 -6.47 -11.18 -32.30
N ILE A 5 -6.12 -9.90 -32.14
CA ILE A 5 -5.89 -9.28 -30.83
C ILE A 5 -7.28 -9.03 -30.23
N LEU A 6 -7.60 -9.72 -29.14
CA LEU A 6 -8.86 -9.55 -28.41
C LEU A 6 -8.89 -8.18 -27.73
N SER A 7 -9.93 -7.41 -28.02
CA SER A 7 -10.25 -6.13 -27.37
C SER A 7 -10.67 -6.33 -25.92
N PRO A 8 -10.30 -5.43 -24.97
CA PRO A 8 -10.59 -5.57 -23.53
C PRO A 8 -12.02 -5.26 -23.10
N ALA A 9 -12.96 -5.15 -24.02
CA ALA A 9 -14.30 -4.65 -23.72
C ALA A 9 -15.38 -5.70 -23.87
N GLN A 10 -15.31 -6.84 -23.20
CA GLN A 10 -16.48 -7.72 -22.98
C GLN A 10 -16.18 -8.79 -21.94
N SER A 11 -16.27 -8.45 -20.65
CA SER A 11 -16.66 -9.42 -19.60
C SER A 11 -17.30 -8.69 -18.43
N SER A 12 -18.56 -8.27 -18.62
CA SER A 12 -19.46 -7.96 -17.50
C SER A 12 -19.97 -9.28 -16.93
N LEU A 13 -19.17 -9.98 -16.16
CA LEU A 13 -19.62 -11.00 -15.23
C LEU A 13 -19.99 -10.28 -13.94
N GLN A 14 -21.30 -10.11 -13.71
CA GLN A 14 -21.86 -9.81 -12.39
C GLN A 14 -21.62 -11.05 -11.51
N LEU A 15 -20.56 -10.98 -10.68
CA LEU A 15 -20.35 -11.93 -9.59
C LEU A 15 -21.03 -11.34 -8.35
N GLU A 16 -22.04 -12.04 -7.84
CA GLU A 16 -22.61 -11.80 -6.53
C GLU A 16 -21.50 -11.93 -5.48
N LEU A 17 -21.27 -10.84 -4.75
CA LEU A 17 -20.29 -10.77 -3.66
C LEU A 17 -20.78 -11.67 -2.51
N ALA A 18 -20.02 -12.69 -2.18
CA ALA A 18 -20.16 -13.38 -0.89
C ALA A 18 -19.91 -12.38 0.25
N PRO A 19 -20.63 -12.47 1.38
CA PRO A 19 -20.45 -11.54 2.48
C PRO A 19 -19.01 -11.62 2.99
N GLU A 20 -18.32 -10.47 3.00
CA GLU A 20 -17.00 -10.32 3.60
C GLU A 20 -17.10 -10.71 5.09
N ARG A 21 -16.12 -11.49 5.58
CA ARG A 21 -15.96 -11.70 7.02
C ARG A 21 -15.85 -10.32 7.67
N GLU A 22 -16.73 -10.03 8.63
CA GLU A 22 -16.56 -8.92 9.55
C GLU A 22 -15.17 -9.06 10.20
N VAL A 23 -14.24 -8.23 9.78
CA VAL A 23 -12.97 -8.05 10.51
C VAL A 23 -13.37 -7.36 11.81
N ALA A 24 -13.03 -7.95 12.94
CA ALA A 24 -13.23 -7.30 14.22
C ALA A 24 -12.35 -6.04 14.24
N PHE A 25 -12.95 -4.87 14.08
CA PHE A 25 -12.27 -3.57 14.05
C PHE A 25 -11.52 -3.22 15.36
N ASP A 26 -11.65 -4.07 16.37
CA ASP A 26 -11.01 -3.92 17.69
C ASP A 26 -9.62 -4.57 17.77
N GLU A 27 -9.19 -5.31 16.73
CA GLU A 27 -7.87 -5.97 16.68
C GLU A 27 -6.99 -5.37 15.59
N VAL A 28 -5.69 -5.35 15.86
CA VAL A 28 -4.69 -4.95 14.88
C VAL A 28 -4.47 -6.10 13.89
N PRO A 29 -4.51 -5.88 12.57
CA PRO A 29 -4.34 -6.94 11.58
C PRO A 29 -3.02 -7.70 11.73
N SER A 30 -3.00 -8.99 11.37
CA SER A 30 -1.82 -9.86 11.48
C SER A 30 -0.59 -9.34 10.72
N TYR A 31 -0.80 -8.59 9.63
CA TYR A 31 0.29 -7.99 8.82
C TYR A 31 0.87 -6.70 9.41
N ALA A 32 0.31 -6.17 10.51
CA ALA A 32 0.72 -4.87 11.06
C ALA A 32 2.19 -4.81 11.47
N SER A 33 2.75 -5.92 11.98
CA SER A 33 4.18 -5.97 12.35
C SER A 33 5.08 -5.88 11.12
N MET A 34 4.73 -6.55 10.02
CA MET A 34 5.44 -6.48 8.75
C MET A 34 5.35 -5.07 8.16
N LEU A 35 4.17 -4.45 8.18
CA LEU A 35 3.98 -3.08 7.70
C LEU A 35 4.80 -2.07 8.53
N ALA A 36 4.84 -2.24 9.85
CA ALA A 36 5.67 -1.39 10.72
C ALA A 36 7.18 -1.56 10.43
N ALA A 37 7.64 -2.80 10.16
CA ALA A 37 9.02 -3.06 9.74
C ALA A 37 9.31 -2.42 8.37
N TYR A 38 8.37 -2.52 7.41
CA TYR A 38 8.47 -1.82 6.12
C TYR A 38 8.63 -0.32 6.30
N HIS A 39 7.78 0.32 7.10
CA HIS A 39 7.86 1.77 7.34
C HIS A 39 9.20 2.19 7.95
N ARG A 40 9.78 1.40 8.86
CA ARG A 40 11.10 1.70 9.44
C ARG A 40 12.23 1.47 8.44
N ALA A 41 12.20 0.35 7.71
CA ALA A 41 13.20 0.00 6.71
C ALA A 41 13.27 1.01 5.55
N HIS A 42 12.13 1.60 5.18
CA HIS A 42 12.00 2.51 4.04
C HIS A 42 11.71 3.96 4.46
N ALA A 43 11.89 4.30 5.74
CA ALA A 43 11.61 5.64 6.26
C ALA A 43 12.26 6.77 5.45
N PRO A 44 13.53 6.68 5.00
CA PRO A 44 14.13 7.72 4.18
C PRO A 44 13.41 7.97 2.86
N GLU A 45 13.06 6.92 2.13
CA GLU A 45 12.37 7.02 0.83
C GLU A 45 10.92 7.49 1.00
N LEU A 46 10.22 6.94 2.00
CA LEU A 46 8.83 7.31 2.28
C LEU A 46 8.72 8.78 2.76
N ARG A 47 9.67 9.24 3.57
CA ARG A 47 9.75 10.66 3.95
C ARG A 47 10.10 11.55 2.77
N ALA A 48 10.99 11.14 1.88
CA ALA A 48 11.29 11.86 0.64
C ALA A 48 10.05 11.96 -0.27
N MET A 49 9.22 10.90 -0.31
CA MET A 49 7.95 10.89 -1.01
C MET A 49 6.98 11.93 -0.42
N ILE A 50 6.89 12.03 0.90
CA ILE A 50 6.06 13.04 1.59
C ILE A 50 6.60 14.45 1.33
N ALA A 51 7.90 14.67 1.43
CA ALA A 51 8.54 15.98 1.17
C ALA A 51 8.30 16.46 -0.29
N ASP A 52 8.24 15.52 -1.25
CA ASP A 52 7.91 15.81 -2.66
C ASP A 52 6.48 16.33 -2.88
N LEU A 53 5.58 16.17 -1.91
CA LEU A 53 4.23 16.74 -1.97
C LEU A 53 4.26 18.26 -1.97
N LYS A 54 5.30 18.87 -1.39
CA LYS A 54 5.53 20.32 -1.26
C LYS A 54 4.30 21.00 -0.66
N LEU A 55 3.93 20.54 0.54
CA LEU A 55 2.81 21.07 1.28
C LEU A 55 3.02 22.54 1.66
N ASP A 56 2.00 23.36 1.54
CA ASP A 56 2.00 24.69 2.12
C ASP A 56 1.97 24.59 3.65
N ALA A 57 2.66 25.49 4.33
CA ALA A 57 2.79 25.48 5.79
C ALA A 57 1.46 25.50 6.57
N GLU A 58 0.39 25.99 5.96
CA GLU A 58 -0.94 26.08 6.57
C GLU A 58 -1.93 25.08 5.98
N SER A 59 -1.46 24.09 5.17
CA SER A 59 -2.32 23.11 4.51
C SER A 59 -3.17 22.32 5.51
N TYR A 60 -4.39 22.04 5.10
CA TYR A 60 -5.32 21.14 5.78
C TYR A 60 -5.34 19.80 5.04
N VAL A 61 -4.82 18.75 5.68
CA VAL A 61 -4.52 17.46 5.06
C VAL A 61 -5.39 16.37 5.67
N LEU A 62 -5.94 15.50 4.83
CA LEU A 62 -6.58 14.25 5.23
C LEU A 62 -5.64 13.07 4.95
N ASP A 63 -5.39 12.25 5.96
CA ASP A 63 -4.75 10.93 5.82
C ASP A 63 -5.84 9.85 5.95
N MET A 64 -6.22 9.29 4.83
CA MET A 64 -7.33 8.34 4.70
C MET A 64 -6.82 6.90 4.86
N ALA A 65 -7.46 6.11 5.73
CA ALA A 65 -6.99 4.81 6.21
C ALA A 65 -5.60 4.94 6.87
N CYS A 66 -5.51 5.82 7.85
CA CYS A 66 -4.24 6.25 8.44
C CYS A 66 -3.53 5.16 9.26
N GLY A 67 -4.20 4.05 9.59
CA GLY A 67 -3.66 2.97 10.39
C GLY A 67 -3.04 3.46 11.71
N ALA A 68 -1.82 3.05 12.01
CA ALA A 68 -1.07 3.46 13.19
C ALA A 68 -0.51 4.91 13.13
N GLY A 69 -0.90 5.71 12.13
CA GLY A 69 -0.57 7.12 12.03
C GLY A 69 0.86 7.44 11.58
N THR A 70 1.56 6.52 10.96
CA THR A 70 2.93 6.74 10.49
C THR A 70 2.99 7.89 9.49
N TYR A 71 2.20 7.81 8.41
CA TYR A 71 2.14 8.88 7.41
C TYR A 71 1.51 10.15 7.97
N THR A 72 0.50 10.04 8.83
CA THR A 72 -0.11 11.20 9.51
C THR A 72 0.93 12.05 10.23
N ASN A 73 1.86 11.40 10.97
CA ASN A 73 2.94 12.10 11.66
C ASN A 73 3.94 12.73 10.68
N TRP A 74 4.36 12.02 9.64
CA TRP A 74 5.28 12.56 8.64
C TRP A 74 4.66 13.72 7.85
N LEU A 75 3.38 13.67 7.52
CA LEU A 75 2.66 14.78 6.91
C LEU A 75 2.63 16.00 7.83
N ALA A 76 2.39 15.80 9.14
CA ALA A 76 2.39 16.90 10.11
C ALA A 76 3.76 17.55 10.28
N GLU A 77 4.85 16.78 10.16
CA GLU A 77 6.24 17.31 10.23
C GLU A 77 6.58 18.24 9.06
N GLU A 78 5.93 18.08 7.89
CA GLU A 78 6.11 18.97 6.73
C GLU A 78 5.30 20.28 6.85
N LEU A 79 4.39 20.39 7.82
CA LEU A 79 3.51 21.54 7.99
C LEU A 79 4.10 22.56 8.97
N GLY A 80 3.72 23.83 8.81
CA GLY A 80 3.94 24.86 9.82
C GLY A 80 2.93 24.76 10.98
N ALA A 81 3.11 25.59 11.99
CA ALA A 81 2.32 25.55 13.24
C ALA A 81 0.80 25.68 13.07
N LYS A 82 0.34 26.22 11.96
CA LYS A 82 -1.11 26.39 11.64
C LYS A 82 -1.67 25.26 10.79
N GLY A 83 -0.80 24.47 10.14
CA GLY A 83 -1.25 23.34 9.33
C GLY A 83 -1.87 22.25 10.21
N LYS A 84 -2.77 21.46 9.63
CA LYS A 84 -3.53 20.43 10.32
C LYS A 84 -3.56 19.15 9.49
N VAL A 85 -3.48 18.01 10.16
CA VAL A 85 -3.70 16.68 9.58
C VAL A 85 -4.83 15.98 10.33
N ILE A 86 -5.80 15.45 9.59
CA ILE A 86 -6.79 14.53 10.14
C ILE A 86 -6.47 13.13 9.63
N GLY A 87 -6.25 12.19 10.54
CA GLY A 87 -6.20 10.76 10.23
C GLY A 87 -7.57 10.13 10.40
N VAL A 88 -8.04 9.39 9.40
CA VAL A 88 -9.30 8.64 9.46
C VAL A 88 -9.01 7.15 9.27
N ASP A 89 -9.54 6.31 10.16
CA ASP A 89 -9.48 4.85 10.05
C ASP A 89 -10.72 4.22 10.67
N LEU A 90 -11.07 3.00 10.28
CA LEU A 90 -12.15 2.23 10.88
C LEU A 90 -11.72 1.51 12.15
N SER A 91 -10.44 1.13 12.27
CA SER A 91 -9.92 0.36 13.39
C SER A 91 -9.67 1.24 14.60
N ALA A 92 -10.43 1.03 15.68
CA ALA A 92 -10.22 1.69 16.96
C ALA A 92 -8.85 1.34 17.55
N ALA A 93 -8.36 0.11 17.33
CA ALA A 93 -7.04 -0.33 17.78
C ALA A 93 -5.92 0.47 17.09
N TYR A 94 -6.01 0.66 15.76
CA TYR A 94 -5.06 1.50 15.04
C TYR A 94 -5.12 2.97 15.47
N LEU A 95 -6.31 3.52 15.64
CA LEU A 95 -6.46 4.92 16.09
C LEU A 95 -5.87 5.16 17.48
N SER A 96 -5.98 4.18 18.38
CA SER A 96 -5.34 4.23 19.71
C SER A 96 -3.81 4.26 19.59
N GLN A 97 -3.22 3.43 18.71
CA GLN A 97 -1.78 3.46 18.44
C GLN A 97 -1.36 4.79 17.81
N ALA A 98 -2.12 5.29 16.84
CA ALA A 98 -1.85 6.55 16.14
C ALA A 98 -1.84 7.74 17.11
N GLN A 99 -2.81 7.81 18.03
CA GLN A 99 -2.85 8.83 19.07
C GLN A 99 -1.63 8.77 19.99
N SER A 100 -1.22 7.56 20.40
CA SER A 100 -0.02 7.36 21.22
C SER A 100 1.24 7.82 20.48
N THR A 101 1.37 7.48 19.20
CA THR A 101 2.50 7.89 18.36
C THR A 101 2.57 9.42 18.23
N ALA A 102 1.44 10.07 17.92
CA ALA A 102 1.39 11.53 17.78
C ALA A 102 1.75 12.26 19.08
N ALA A 103 1.35 11.70 20.24
CA ALA A 103 1.73 12.24 21.55
C ALA A 103 3.25 12.15 21.80
N GLN A 104 3.88 11.05 21.39
CA GLN A 104 5.32 10.82 21.56
C GLN A 104 6.17 11.67 20.64
N THR A 105 5.71 11.94 19.41
CA THR A 105 6.43 12.75 18.41
C THR A 105 6.26 14.26 18.62
N GLY A 106 5.36 14.68 19.52
CA GLY A 106 5.09 16.09 19.77
C GLY A 106 4.12 16.74 18.77
N ASN A 107 3.59 16.00 17.81
CA ASN A 107 2.70 16.48 16.75
C ASN A 107 1.22 16.55 17.16
N ALA A 108 0.88 16.18 18.39
CA ALA A 108 -0.50 16.07 18.88
C ALA A 108 -1.34 17.35 18.75
N ARG A 109 -0.72 18.53 18.62
CA ARG A 109 -1.43 19.80 18.42
C ARG A 109 -1.89 20.02 16.97
N GLN A 110 -1.24 19.37 16.02
CA GLN A 110 -1.52 19.50 14.59
C GLN A 110 -2.33 18.31 14.06
N ILE A 111 -2.39 17.21 14.79
CA ILE A 111 -3.03 15.97 14.38
C ILE A 111 -4.33 15.75 15.15
N SER A 112 -5.36 15.31 14.44
CA SER A 112 -6.59 14.77 15.02
C SER A 112 -6.90 13.43 14.37
N PHE A 113 -7.48 12.51 15.14
CA PHE A 113 -7.89 11.19 14.62
C PHE A 113 -9.39 11.02 14.77
N LEU A 114 -10.01 10.45 13.74
CA LEU A 114 -11.45 10.20 13.67
C LEU A 114 -11.71 8.77 13.20
N SER A 115 -12.61 8.07 13.87
CA SER A 115 -13.17 6.82 13.35
C SER A 115 -14.23 7.13 12.31
N GLY A 116 -14.12 6.55 11.11
CA GLY A 116 -15.07 6.83 10.04
C GLY A 116 -14.96 5.88 8.87
N ASP A 117 -16.09 5.72 8.16
CA ASP A 117 -16.15 5.00 6.90
C ASP A 117 -15.59 5.88 5.77
N ILE A 118 -14.60 5.35 5.08
CA ILE A 118 -13.91 6.02 3.99
C ILE A 118 -14.81 6.18 2.76
N GLY A 119 -15.83 5.34 2.63
CA GLY A 119 -16.83 5.45 1.56
C GLY A 119 -17.84 6.59 1.75
N ALA A 120 -17.92 7.18 2.97
CA ALA A 120 -18.84 8.25 3.33
C ALA A 120 -18.21 9.13 4.43
N LEU A 121 -17.24 9.96 4.04
CA LEU A 121 -16.47 10.79 4.96
C LEU A 121 -17.36 11.91 5.58
N PRO A 122 -17.28 12.14 6.91
CA PRO A 122 -18.10 13.12 7.60
C PRO A 122 -17.56 14.56 7.45
N PHE A 123 -17.12 14.91 6.24
CA PHE A 123 -16.58 16.23 5.92
C PHE A 123 -17.41 16.90 4.82
N GLU A 124 -17.45 18.21 4.85
CA GLU A 124 -18.05 19.01 3.80
C GLU A 124 -17.26 18.91 2.49
N ASP A 125 -17.91 19.25 1.37
CA ASP A 125 -17.24 19.38 0.08
C ASP A 125 -16.13 20.42 0.16
N HIS A 126 -15.03 20.18 -0.58
CA HIS A 126 -13.97 21.19 -0.74
C HIS A 126 -13.23 21.57 0.56
N THR A 127 -13.07 20.63 1.48
CA THR A 127 -12.49 20.86 2.80
C THR A 127 -10.96 20.83 2.78
N PHE A 128 -10.35 19.88 2.07
CA PHE A 128 -8.91 19.59 2.20
C PHE A 128 -8.08 20.12 1.04
N ASP A 129 -6.88 20.59 1.36
CA ASP A 129 -5.85 20.98 0.40
C ASP A 129 -5.22 19.77 -0.27
N LEU A 130 -5.01 18.72 0.53
CA LEU A 130 -4.48 17.44 0.11
C LEU A 130 -5.18 16.30 0.83
N VAL A 131 -5.48 15.25 0.08
CA VAL A 131 -5.91 13.94 0.63
C VAL A 131 -4.84 12.91 0.29
N TRP A 132 -4.31 12.26 1.32
CA TRP A 132 -3.36 11.16 1.23
C TRP A 132 -4.05 9.82 1.47
N CYS A 133 -3.73 8.83 0.67
CA CYS A 133 -4.21 7.46 0.82
C CYS A 133 -3.05 6.50 0.50
N ALA A 134 -2.55 5.80 1.49
CA ALA A 134 -1.42 4.90 1.32
C ALA A 134 -1.80 3.45 1.57
N GLN A 135 -1.45 2.56 0.61
CA GLN A 135 -1.51 1.10 0.75
C GLN A 135 -2.89 0.59 1.23
N SER A 136 -3.97 1.22 0.78
CA SER A 136 -5.31 0.96 1.29
C SER A 136 -6.39 0.89 0.21
N LEU A 137 -6.23 1.61 -0.90
CA LEU A 137 -7.25 1.70 -1.94
C LEU A 137 -7.61 0.32 -2.53
N TYR A 138 -6.60 -0.57 -2.66
CA TYR A 138 -6.77 -1.93 -3.16
C TYR A 138 -7.68 -2.79 -2.27
N SER A 139 -7.75 -2.50 -0.97
CA SER A 139 -8.53 -3.28 0.00
C SER A 139 -9.99 -2.85 0.11
N LEU A 140 -10.33 -1.71 -0.47
CA LEU A 140 -11.67 -1.12 -0.33
C LEU A 140 -12.70 -1.79 -1.26
N PRO A 141 -13.97 -1.89 -0.84
CA PRO A 141 -15.03 -2.50 -1.64
C PRO A 141 -15.26 -1.79 -2.98
N SER A 142 -15.11 -0.48 -3.03
CA SER A 142 -15.31 0.35 -4.21
C SER A 142 -14.22 1.40 -4.39
N PRO A 143 -13.04 1.05 -4.94
CA PRO A 143 -11.96 2.02 -5.15
C PRO A 143 -12.36 3.24 -5.95
N GLN A 144 -13.19 3.08 -6.98
CA GLN A 144 -13.73 4.19 -7.77
C GLN A 144 -14.71 5.07 -6.96
N GLY A 145 -15.56 4.43 -6.13
CA GLY A 145 -16.46 5.13 -5.22
C GLY A 145 -15.68 5.96 -4.22
N THR A 146 -14.68 5.35 -3.63
CA THR A 146 -13.76 6.02 -2.69
C THR A 146 -13.07 7.21 -3.36
N LEU A 147 -12.47 7.04 -4.55
CA LEU A 147 -11.83 8.18 -5.24
C LEU A 147 -12.79 9.34 -5.53
N ARG A 148 -14.06 9.05 -5.84
CA ARG A 148 -15.09 10.12 -5.96
C ARG A 148 -15.33 10.84 -4.64
N GLU A 149 -15.35 10.11 -3.53
CA GLU A 149 -15.49 10.68 -2.19
C GLU A 149 -14.28 11.54 -1.82
N LEU A 150 -13.06 11.04 -2.09
CA LEU A 150 -11.84 11.82 -1.91
C LEU A 150 -11.83 13.08 -2.79
N HIS A 151 -12.29 12.95 -4.05
CA HIS A 151 -12.47 14.11 -4.92
C HIS A 151 -13.49 15.10 -4.34
N ARG A 152 -14.64 14.63 -3.78
CA ARG A 152 -15.65 15.50 -3.16
C ARG A 152 -15.06 16.37 -2.07
N VAL A 153 -14.35 15.77 -1.11
CA VAL A 153 -13.79 16.48 0.05
C VAL A 153 -12.57 17.32 -0.26
N THR A 154 -11.91 17.11 -1.39
CA THR A 154 -10.77 17.92 -1.84
C THR A 154 -11.26 19.25 -2.40
N ARG A 155 -10.61 20.36 -2.10
CA ARG A 155 -10.94 21.68 -2.65
C ARG A 155 -10.56 21.80 -4.13
N PRO A 156 -11.15 22.70 -4.91
CA PRO A 156 -10.68 23.01 -6.27
C PRO A 156 -9.20 23.41 -6.27
N GLY A 157 -8.40 22.81 -7.17
CA GLY A 157 -6.95 22.96 -7.21
C GLY A 157 -6.18 22.16 -6.15
N GLY A 158 -6.88 21.50 -5.22
CA GLY A 158 -6.30 20.56 -4.27
C GLY A 158 -5.90 19.23 -4.93
N LYS A 159 -5.24 18.38 -4.19
CA LYS A 159 -4.69 17.12 -4.70
C LYS A 159 -5.17 15.92 -3.91
N VAL A 160 -5.42 14.82 -4.61
CA VAL A 160 -5.51 13.48 -4.04
C VAL A 160 -4.27 12.70 -4.44
N VAL A 161 -3.60 12.13 -3.47
CA VAL A 161 -2.37 11.36 -3.67
C VAL A 161 -2.60 9.95 -3.16
N VAL A 162 -2.44 8.97 -4.05
CA VAL A 162 -2.60 7.55 -3.73
C VAL A 162 -1.27 6.85 -3.90
N PHE A 163 -0.82 6.22 -2.85
CA PHE A 163 0.35 5.36 -2.83
C PHE A 163 -0.08 3.90 -2.77
N GLU A 164 0.23 3.13 -3.82
CA GLU A 164 -0.04 1.69 -3.89
C GLU A 164 1.11 0.95 -4.55
N ASN A 165 1.24 -0.31 -4.19
CA ASN A 165 2.24 -1.19 -4.79
C ASN A 165 1.60 -2.11 -5.83
N ASP A 166 2.37 -2.54 -6.80
CA ASP A 166 2.05 -3.70 -7.62
C ASP A 166 2.59 -4.95 -6.92
N VAL A 167 1.72 -5.86 -6.55
CA VAL A 167 2.09 -7.05 -5.75
C VAL A 167 3.20 -7.89 -6.38
N PHE A 168 3.38 -7.82 -7.71
CA PHE A 168 4.45 -8.54 -8.40
C PHE A 168 5.76 -7.77 -8.51
N HIS A 169 5.75 -6.45 -8.35
CA HIS A 169 6.91 -5.61 -8.61
C HIS A 169 7.35 -4.80 -7.38
N GLN A 170 6.59 -4.85 -6.30
CA GLN A 170 6.92 -4.13 -5.07
C GLN A 170 8.30 -4.53 -4.53
N VAL A 171 8.60 -5.83 -4.53
CA VAL A 171 9.86 -6.39 -4.06
C VAL A 171 10.45 -7.26 -5.16
N ILE A 172 11.66 -6.92 -5.60
CA ILE A 172 12.42 -7.68 -6.61
C ILE A 172 13.66 -8.27 -5.93
N LEU A 173 13.73 -9.59 -5.93
CA LEU A 173 14.77 -10.39 -5.29
C LEU A 173 15.66 -11.08 -6.34
N PRO A 174 16.92 -11.42 -6.01
CA PRO A 174 17.84 -12.08 -6.93
C PRO A 174 17.56 -13.58 -7.04
N TRP A 175 16.34 -13.94 -7.43
CA TRP A 175 15.90 -15.34 -7.54
C TRP A 175 16.38 -15.97 -8.84
N PRO A 176 16.55 -17.32 -8.87
CA PRO A 176 16.62 -18.04 -10.14
C PRO A 176 15.38 -17.73 -10.98
N PRO A 177 15.52 -17.34 -12.27
CA PRO A 177 14.35 -16.86 -13.07
C PRO A 177 13.20 -17.86 -13.15
N MET A 178 13.49 -19.17 -13.23
CA MET A 178 12.43 -20.19 -13.27
C MET A 178 11.66 -20.28 -11.95
N LEU A 179 12.35 -20.12 -10.81
CA LEU A 179 11.69 -20.08 -9.51
C LEU A 179 10.84 -18.81 -9.39
N GLU A 180 11.35 -17.66 -9.81
CA GLU A 180 10.58 -16.42 -9.79
C GLU A 180 9.26 -16.56 -10.56
N LEU A 181 9.30 -17.07 -11.78
CA LEU A 181 8.10 -17.29 -12.58
C LEU A 181 7.11 -18.25 -11.90
N ALA A 182 7.60 -19.35 -11.34
CA ALA A 182 6.76 -20.32 -10.62
C ALA A 182 6.11 -19.69 -9.38
N VAL A 183 6.88 -18.95 -8.57
CA VAL A 183 6.37 -18.25 -7.37
C VAL A 183 5.35 -17.17 -7.75
N ARG A 184 5.59 -16.37 -8.81
CA ARG A 184 4.63 -15.37 -9.29
C ARG A 184 3.32 -16.00 -9.77
N GLN A 185 3.40 -17.12 -10.48
CA GLN A 185 2.21 -17.87 -10.90
C GLN A 185 1.45 -18.43 -9.70
N ALA A 186 2.14 -19.05 -8.75
CA ALA A 186 1.55 -19.57 -7.51
C ALA A 186 0.88 -18.47 -6.69
N GLN A 187 1.53 -17.31 -6.57
CA GLN A 187 0.98 -16.14 -5.89
C GLN A 187 -0.31 -15.64 -6.57
N LEU A 188 -0.33 -15.54 -7.91
CA LEU A 188 -1.51 -15.13 -8.64
C LEU A 188 -2.68 -16.11 -8.44
N GLN A 189 -2.41 -17.41 -8.45
CA GLN A 189 -3.41 -18.43 -8.23
C GLN A 189 -3.98 -18.35 -6.80
N SER A 190 -3.12 -18.23 -5.79
CA SER A 190 -3.53 -18.03 -4.40
C SER A 190 -4.43 -16.80 -4.23
N LEU A 191 -4.07 -15.67 -4.85
CA LEU A 191 -4.88 -14.45 -4.81
C LEU A 191 -6.24 -14.62 -5.49
N ALA A 192 -6.28 -15.34 -6.63
CA ALA A 192 -7.53 -15.59 -7.35
C ALA A 192 -8.51 -16.47 -6.56
N GLU A 193 -8.01 -17.43 -5.80
CA GLU A 193 -8.82 -18.32 -4.97
C GLU A 193 -9.26 -17.68 -3.64
N SER A 194 -8.40 -16.87 -3.03
CA SER A 194 -8.67 -16.27 -1.72
C SER A 194 -9.52 -15.01 -1.78
N SER A 195 -9.61 -14.35 -2.94
CA SER A 195 -10.32 -13.07 -3.04
C SER A 195 -11.03 -12.96 -4.39
N PRO A 196 -12.37 -13.03 -4.42
CA PRO A 196 -13.13 -12.64 -5.60
C PRO A 196 -12.74 -11.20 -5.98
N GLY A 197 -12.22 -11.01 -7.20
CA GLY A 197 -11.72 -9.71 -7.63
C GLY A 197 -10.24 -9.47 -7.36
N ALA A 198 -9.39 -10.52 -7.49
CA ALA A 198 -7.92 -10.44 -7.39
C ALA A 198 -7.29 -9.30 -8.19
N SER A 199 -7.98 -8.73 -9.19
CA SER A 199 -7.54 -7.55 -9.95
C SER A 199 -7.32 -6.31 -9.05
N LYS A 200 -7.93 -6.24 -7.87
CA LYS A 200 -7.74 -5.15 -6.92
C LYS A 200 -6.29 -5.03 -6.43
N PHE A 201 -5.56 -6.14 -6.31
CA PHE A 201 -4.15 -6.15 -5.93
C PHE A 201 -3.20 -5.58 -6.99
N PHE A 202 -3.74 -5.24 -8.17
CA PHE A 202 -3.02 -4.61 -9.27
C PHE A 202 -3.63 -3.25 -9.64
N ILE A 203 -4.28 -2.58 -8.67
CA ILE A 203 -5.01 -1.34 -8.90
C ILE A 203 -4.09 -0.22 -9.39
N SER A 204 -2.81 -0.24 -9.00
CA SER A 204 -1.80 0.71 -9.46
C SER A 204 -1.66 0.74 -10.99
N ARG A 205 -1.92 -0.38 -11.67
CA ARG A 205 -1.94 -0.46 -13.15
C ARG A 205 -3.11 0.28 -13.80
N GLN A 206 -4.10 0.68 -13.01
CA GLN A 206 -5.32 1.36 -13.47
C GLN A 206 -5.42 2.80 -13.00
N PHE A 207 -4.40 3.35 -12.33
CA PHE A 207 -4.45 4.67 -11.72
C PHE A 207 -5.02 5.75 -12.65
N CYS A 208 -4.48 5.90 -13.86
CA CYS A 208 -4.96 6.95 -14.76
C CYS A 208 -6.45 6.82 -15.08
N SER A 209 -6.94 5.60 -15.34
CA SER A 209 -8.35 5.38 -15.69
C SER A 209 -9.29 5.62 -14.52
N ILE A 210 -8.93 5.15 -13.31
CA ILE A 210 -9.79 5.32 -12.14
C ILE A 210 -9.82 6.77 -11.65
N PHE A 211 -8.71 7.50 -11.73
CA PHE A 211 -8.66 8.93 -11.41
C PHE A 211 -9.50 9.75 -12.40
N THR A 212 -9.36 9.51 -13.70
CA THR A 212 -10.18 10.18 -14.73
C THR A 212 -11.66 9.88 -14.52
N THR A 213 -12.04 8.64 -14.24
CA THR A 213 -13.44 8.25 -13.98
C THR A 213 -13.98 8.86 -12.69
N ALA A 214 -13.13 9.14 -11.71
CA ALA A 214 -13.50 9.82 -10.47
C ALA A 214 -13.65 11.35 -10.61
N GLY A 215 -13.26 11.93 -11.76
CA GLY A 215 -13.45 13.35 -12.06
C GLY A 215 -12.20 14.22 -11.91
N PHE A 216 -11.02 13.62 -11.69
CA PHE A 216 -9.77 14.39 -11.62
C PHE A 216 -9.36 14.90 -13.00
N SER A 217 -8.90 16.15 -13.05
CA SER A 217 -8.50 16.82 -14.29
C SER A 217 -7.17 16.28 -14.84
N GLU A 218 -6.32 15.76 -13.98
CA GLU A 218 -5.00 15.22 -14.30
C GLU A 218 -4.68 14.03 -13.40
N CYS A 219 -3.96 13.02 -13.94
CA CYS A 219 -3.35 11.97 -13.16
C CYS A 219 -1.88 11.82 -13.58
N LYS A 220 -0.97 12.04 -12.64
CA LYS A 220 0.46 11.77 -12.80
C LYS A 220 0.86 10.59 -11.95
N ILE A 221 1.70 9.70 -12.49
CA ILE A 221 2.26 8.58 -11.74
C ILE A 221 3.76 8.80 -11.59
N LYS A 222 4.26 8.68 -10.36
CA LYS A 222 5.69 8.74 -10.04
C LYS A 222 6.13 7.46 -9.35
N PRO A 223 7.17 6.76 -9.85
CA PRO A 223 7.78 5.67 -9.12
C PRO A 223 8.77 6.21 -8.09
N TYR A 224 8.83 5.57 -6.93
CA TYR A 224 9.89 5.70 -5.97
C TYR A 224 10.58 4.35 -5.83
N THR A 225 11.91 4.34 -5.85
CA THR A 225 12.68 3.10 -5.86
C THR A 225 13.79 3.18 -4.82
N ALA A 226 14.06 2.03 -4.21
CA ALA A 226 15.18 1.85 -3.32
C ALA A 226 15.91 0.54 -3.62
N VAL A 227 17.21 0.51 -3.36
CA VAL A 227 18.01 -0.73 -3.42
C VAL A 227 18.70 -0.90 -2.08
N ARG A 228 18.69 -2.13 -1.58
CA ARG A 228 19.44 -2.52 -0.38
C ARG A 228 20.37 -3.67 -0.74
N HIS A 229 21.56 -3.67 -0.14
CA HIS A 229 22.58 -4.70 -0.31
C HIS A 229 22.92 -5.33 1.02
N ALA A 230 23.44 -6.56 0.97
CA ALA A 230 24.02 -7.18 2.14
C ALA A 230 25.26 -6.38 2.64
N PRO A 231 25.50 -6.30 3.96
CA PRO A 231 24.61 -6.76 5.03
C PRO A 231 23.41 -5.84 5.21
N LEU A 232 22.22 -6.43 5.37
CA LEU A 232 20.99 -5.68 5.61
C LEU A 232 20.95 -5.13 7.03
N GLY A 233 20.33 -3.95 7.20
CA GLY A 233 19.96 -3.45 8.50
C GLY A 233 18.90 -4.32 9.19
N ALA A 234 18.72 -4.14 10.49
CA ALA A 234 17.82 -4.98 11.28
C ALA A 234 16.34 -4.88 10.81
N ASP A 235 15.88 -3.68 10.45
CA ASP A 235 14.51 -3.45 9.99
C ASP A 235 14.30 -3.98 8.56
N GLU A 236 15.27 -3.82 7.65
CA GLU A 236 15.21 -4.42 6.32
C GLU A 236 15.20 -5.95 6.41
N HIS A 237 16.10 -6.53 7.22
CA HIS A 237 16.14 -7.97 7.42
C HIS A 237 14.80 -8.49 7.96
N ARG A 238 14.25 -7.82 8.97
CA ARG A 238 12.96 -8.17 9.55
C ARG A 238 11.83 -8.10 8.53
N PHE A 239 11.74 -6.99 7.78
CA PHE A 239 10.72 -6.82 6.76
C PHE A 239 10.78 -7.91 5.70
N ILE A 240 11.97 -8.19 5.15
CA ILE A 240 12.12 -9.19 4.09
C ILE A 240 11.80 -10.60 4.62
N THR A 241 12.23 -10.93 5.84
CA THR A 241 11.91 -12.22 6.46
C THR A 241 10.40 -12.40 6.61
N ASP A 242 9.70 -11.40 7.14
CA ASP A 242 8.23 -11.45 7.29
C ASP A 242 7.52 -11.50 5.93
N TYR A 243 8.00 -10.74 4.94
CA TYR A 243 7.49 -10.77 3.56
C TYR A 243 7.65 -12.16 2.91
N LEU A 244 8.82 -12.78 3.04
CA LEU A 244 9.10 -14.11 2.49
C LEU A 244 8.26 -15.19 3.18
N ALA A 245 8.05 -15.09 4.50
CA ALA A 245 7.20 -16.00 5.24
C ALA A 245 5.73 -15.91 4.80
N ASP A 246 5.20 -14.69 4.62
CA ASP A 246 3.86 -14.45 4.09
C ASP A 246 3.72 -14.97 2.65
N LEU A 247 4.70 -14.68 1.79
CA LEU A 247 4.72 -15.17 0.42
C LEU A 247 4.75 -16.71 0.37
N LYS A 248 5.57 -17.35 1.23
CA LYS A 248 5.63 -18.81 1.37
C LYS A 248 4.28 -19.39 1.77
N SER A 249 3.63 -18.82 2.77
CA SER A 249 2.32 -19.29 3.25
C SER A 249 1.25 -19.31 2.15
N ARG A 250 1.33 -18.37 1.22
CA ARG A 250 0.39 -18.24 0.10
C ARG A 250 0.77 -19.08 -1.12
N ALA A 251 2.05 -19.14 -1.46
CA ALA A 251 2.51 -19.75 -2.72
C ALA A 251 2.73 -21.27 -2.63
N GLN A 252 3.13 -21.80 -1.48
CA GLN A 252 3.60 -23.17 -1.33
C GLN A 252 2.61 -24.24 -1.84
N LEU A 253 1.31 -24.02 -1.71
CA LEU A 253 0.28 -24.97 -2.13
C LEU A 253 0.14 -25.10 -3.67
N TYR A 254 0.71 -24.17 -4.40
CA TYR A 254 0.58 -24.05 -5.86
C TYR A 254 1.92 -24.28 -6.59
N LEU A 255 2.98 -24.55 -5.85
CA LEU A 255 4.27 -24.89 -6.41
C LEU A 255 4.38 -26.41 -6.64
N ASP A 256 5.04 -26.83 -7.74
CA ASP A 256 5.44 -28.21 -7.87
C ASP A 256 6.51 -28.57 -6.83
N PRO A 257 6.74 -29.89 -6.55
CA PRO A 257 7.67 -30.29 -5.48
C PRO A 257 9.12 -29.81 -5.67
N LEU A 258 9.60 -29.65 -6.92
CA LEU A 258 10.96 -29.16 -7.18
C LEU A 258 11.06 -27.66 -6.86
N MET A 259 10.12 -26.86 -7.36
CA MET A 259 10.08 -25.42 -7.10
C MET A 259 9.82 -25.13 -5.63
N GLN A 260 8.99 -25.92 -4.96
CA GLN A 260 8.78 -25.81 -3.52
C GLN A 260 10.08 -26.08 -2.75
N SER A 261 10.81 -27.13 -3.09
CA SER A 261 12.10 -27.43 -2.44
C SER A 261 13.13 -26.32 -2.64
N TRP A 262 13.21 -25.73 -3.83
CA TRP A 262 14.09 -24.59 -4.09
C TRP A 262 13.66 -23.35 -3.29
N PHE A 263 12.37 -23.08 -3.27
CA PHE A 263 11.82 -21.97 -2.53
C PHE A 263 12.14 -22.09 -1.05
N ASP A 264 11.86 -23.26 -0.45
CA ASP A 264 12.14 -23.54 0.96
C ASP A 264 13.60 -23.30 1.30
N GLN A 265 14.53 -23.79 0.48
CA GLN A 265 15.96 -23.61 0.72
C GLN A 265 16.41 -22.15 0.73
N LEU A 266 15.80 -21.32 -0.12
CA LEU A 266 16.18 -19.90 -0.25
C LEU A 266 15.54 -18.99 0.80
N VAL A 267 14.38 -19.38 1.34
CA VAL A 267 13.62 -18.50 2.26
C VAL A 267 13.62 -18.97 3.72
N ASP A 268 14.07 -20.18 3.99
CA ASP A 268 14.17 -20.71 5.36
C ASP A 268 15.43 -20.17 6.04
N PRO A 269 15.30 -19.41 7.16
CA PRO A 269 16.44 -18.90 7.91
C PRO A 269 17.44 -19.96 8.41
N ASP A 270 16.97 -21.20 8.62
CA ASP A 270 17.79 -22.32 9.07
C ASP A 270 18.50 -23.04 7.90
N SER A 271 18.19 -22.67 6.67
CA SER A 271 18.83 -23.24 5.49
C SER A 271 20.24 -22.68 5.27
N PRO A 272 21.22 -23.52 4.92
CA PRO A 272 22.55 -23.04 4.50
C PRO A 272 22.51 -22.21 3.20
N MET A 273 21.40 -22.29 2.45
CA MET A 273 21.17 -21.54 1.22
C MET A 273 20.26 -20.32 1.43
N TYR A 274 19.98 -19.95 2.69
CA TYR A 274 19.13 -18.79 2.98
C TYR A 274 19.65 -17.55 2.28
N MET A 275 18.82 -16.97 1.40
CA MET A 275 19.26 -15.90 0.49
C MET A 275 19.76 -14.64 1.20
N LEU A 276 19.22 -14.32 2.37
CA LEU A 276 19.62 -13.13 3.12
C LEU A 276 21.02 -13.26 3.75
N ASN A 277 21.57 -14.47 3.83
CA ASN A 277 22.94 -14.72 4.27
C ASN A 277 23.95 -14.64 3.11
N CYS A 278 23.49 -14.50 1.86
CA CYS A 278 24.38 -14.38 0.70
C CYS A 278 25.09 -13.01 0.72
N PRO A 279 26.44 -12.98 0.62
CA PRO A 279 27.18 -11.71 0.59
C PRO A 279 26.81 -10.81 -0.60
N ASP A 280 26.38 -11.40 -1.71
CA ASP A 280 25.96 -10.70 -2.92
C ASP A 280 24.45 -10.42 -2.97
N PHE A 281 23.75 -10.61 -1.83
CA PHE A 281 22.32 -10.35 -1.78
C PHE A 281 22.03 -8.87 -2.03
N PHE A 282 21.02 -8.62 -2.85
CA PHE A 282 20.41 -7.31 -2.99
C PHE A 282 18.89 -7.44 -3.12
N VAL A 283 18.19 -6.36 -2.85
CA VAL A 283 16.75 -6.26 -3.06
C VAL A 283 16.42 -4.88 -3.62
N THR A 284 15.51 -4.85 -4.59
CA THR A 284 14.97 -3.59 -5.14
C THR A 284 13.51 -3.45 -4.77
N TYR A 285 13.13 -2.25 -4.36
CA TYR A 285 11.73 -1.88 -4.05
C TYR A 285 11.23 -0.88 -5.07
N ILE A 286 9.96 -1.02 -5.45
CA ILE A 286 9.28 -0.09 -6.35
C ILE A 286 7.92 0.26 -5.74
N ASP A 287 7.77 1.54 -5.42
CA ASP A 287 6.55 2.12 -4.91
C ASP A 287 5.94 3.04 -5.97
N LEU A 288 4.63 2.98 -6.18
CA LEU A 288 3.93 3.79 -7.18
C LEU A 288 3.01 4.79 -6.51
N VAL A 289 3.16 6.05 -6.87
CA VAL A 289 2.33 7.14 -6.35
C VAL A 289 1.61 7.84 -7.49
N ALA A 290 0.28 7.88 -7.39
CA ALA A 290 -0.57 8.62 -8.31
C ALA A 290 -0.99 9.95 -7.68
N TYR A 291 -0.91 11.02 -8.46
CA TYR A 291 -1.29 12.38 -8.10
C TYR A 291 -2.45 12.82 -8.97
N GLY A 292 -3.62 13.05 -8.38
CA GLY A 292 -4.78 13.63 -9.06
C GLY A 292 -5.02 15.06 -8.62
N THR A 293 -5.25 15.97 -9.57
CA THR A 293 -5.64 17.36 -9.28
C THR A 293 -7.14 17.53 -9.51
N LYS A 294 -7.85 18.14 -8.54
CA LYS A 294 -9.27 18.49 -8.66
C LYS A 294 -9.49 19.77 -9.42
#